data_4b20eec0903b251034d4d9b3eb4309ae
#
_entry.id   4b20eec0903b251034d4d9b3eb4309ae
#
_cell.length_a   1.000
_cell.length_b   1.000
_cell.length_c   1.000
_cell.angle_alpha   90.00
_cell.angle_beta   90.00
_cell.angle_gamma   90.00
#
_symmetry.space_group_name_H-M   'P 1'
#
loop_
_entity.id
_entity.type
_entity.pdbx_description
1 polymer ?
#
loop_
_entity_poly.entity_id
_entity_poly.type
_entity_poly.pdbx_seq_one_letter_code
_entity_poly.pdbx_strand_id
1 'polypeptide(L)'
;LRYLFGLLVLLPLVARSGNLAHWWPKSVRGQFTRGALHTAGLVLWFWALTRIPLADTTAIGFTGPLFIMVGAWLFFKEPMHWERWVAVGLGFAGVLIVVGPRLSIGQGGGGLWHLVMLASAPLFAASFLVTKALTRYETAGTILLWQAITVTLLSLPLALPGWQAPTPWQWAGFLACGVLGSAGHYCLTRSYQVADISATQSAKFL
;
A
#
# COMPACT_ATOMS: atom_id res chain seq x y z
N LEU A 1 0.22 6.97 -12.92
CA LEU A 1 1.35 7.91 -13.12
C LEU A 1 2.39 7.85 -11.98
N ARG A 2 1.99 7.87 -10.68
CA ARG A 2 2.93 7.87 -9.54
C ARG A 2 3.99 6.75 -9.64
N TYR A 3 3.58 5.51 -9.91
CA TYR A 3 4.51 4.37 -9.99
C TYR A 3 5.37 4.41 -11.25
N LEU A 4 4.84 4.92 -12.36
CA LEU A 4 5.62 5.17 -13.57
C LEU A 4 6.74 6.19 -13.31
N PHE A 5 6.43 7.31 -12.65
CA PHE A 5 7.46 8.28 -12.25
C PHE A 5 8.44 7.70 -11.23
N GLY A 6 7.96 6.90 -10.28
CA GLY A 6 8.83 6.15 -9.38
C GLY A 6 9.79 5.23 -10.12
N LEU A 7 9.32 4.56 -11.16
CA LEU A 7 10.16 3.74 -12.03
C LEU A 7 11.21 4.60 -12.77
N LEU A 8 10.79 5.71 -13.38
CA LEU A 8 11.70 6.61 -14.10
C LEU A 8 12.80 7.17 -13.19
N VAL A 9 12.49 7.46 -11.93
CA VAL A 9 13.47 7.93 -10.93
C VAL A 9 14.47 6.82 -10.55
N LEU A 10 14.04 5.56 -10.54
CA LEU A 10 14.91 4.42 -10.21
C LEU A 10 15.79 3.97 -11.37
N LEU A 11 15.36 4.17 -12.63
CA LEU A 11 16.11 3.74 -13.80
C LEU A 11 17.55 4.26 -13.85
N PRO A 12 17.87 5.54 -13.57
CA PRO A 12 19.25 6.03 -13.53
C PRO A 12 20.10 5.32 -12.47
N LEU A 13 19.53 4.97 -11.32
CA LEU A 13 20.23 4.23 -10.26
C LEU A 13 20.54 2.81 -10.70
N VAL A 14 19.59 2.16 -11.37
CA VAL A 14 19.77 0.82 -11.96
C VAL A 14 20.86 0.86 -13.04
N ALA A 15 20.82 1.84 -13.94
CA ALA A 15 21.79 1.98 -15.02
C ALA A 15 23.22 2.24 -14.50
N ARG A 16 23.35 3.06 -13.46
CA ARG A 16 24.65 3.37 -12.82
C ARG A 16 25.23 2.20 -12.03
N SER A 17 24.43 1.24 -11.61
CA SER A 17 24.91 0.09 -10.82
C SER A 17 25.83 -0.85 -11.60
N GLY A 18 25.84 -0.77 -12.95
CA GLY A 18 26.66 -1.61 -13.82
C GLY A 18 26.31 -3.10 -13.81
N ASN A 19 25.42 -3.54 -12.92
CA ASN A 19 25.05 -4.94 -12.76
C ASN A 19 23.54 -5.11 -12.72
N LEU A 20 22.94 -5.30 -13.89
CA LEU A 20 21.50 -5.51 -14.01
C LEU A 20 21.01 -6.80 -13.34
N ALA A 21 21.87 -7.82 -13.23
CA ALA A 21 21.53 -9.07 -12.57
C ALA A 21 21.21 -8.88 -11.08
N HIS A 22 21.80 -7.87 -10.43
CA HIS A 22 21.51 -7.52 -9.04
C HIS A 22 20.06 -7.07 -8.82
N TRP A 23 19.43 -6.51 -9.86
CA TRP A 23 18.06 -6.00 -9.82
C TRP A 23 17.02 -7.04 -10.26
N TRP A 24 17.49 -8.21 -10.72
CA TRP A 24 16.58 -9.31 -11.07
C TRP A 24 16.11 -10.03 -9.79
N PRO A 25 14.80 -10.24 -9.60
CA PRO A 25 14.28 -10.78 -8.36
C PRO A 25 14.51 -12.29 -8.29
N LYS A 26 14.78 -12.80 -7.11
CA LYS A 26 14.83 -14.25 -6.84
C LYS A 26 13.43 -14.89 -6.94
N SER A 27 12.37 -14.12 -6.65
CA SER A 27 10.99 -14.57 -6.74
C SER A 27 10.13 -13.62 -7.58
N VAL A 28 10.09 -13.86 -8.88
CA VAL A 28 9.19 -13.13 -9.80
C VAL A 28 7.73 -13.28 -9.37
N ARG A 29 7.31 -14.50 -9.00
CA ARG A 29 5.94 -14.76 -8.52
C ARG A 29 5.60 -13.91 -7.28
N GLY A 30 6.50 -13.83 -6.32
CA GLY A 30 6.31 -13.01 -5.11
C GLY A 30 6.14 -11.52 -5.45
N GLN A 31 6.93 -10.99 -6.38
CA GLN A 31 6.82 -9.60 -6.83
C GLN A 31 5.49 -9.33 -7.55
N PHE A 32 5.05 -10.24 -8.44
CA PHE A 32 3.75 -10.10 -9.11
C PHE A 32 2.57 -10.25 -8.15
N THR A 33 2.61 -11.21 -7.22
CA THR A 33 1.58 -11.36 -6.17
C THR A 33 1.47 -10.07 -5.34
N ARG A 34 2.60 -9.53 -4.90
CA ARG A 34 2.66 -8.26 -4.18
C ARG A 34 2.07 -7.11 -5.01
N GLY A 35 2.48 -7.00 -6.28
CA GLY A 35 2.00 -5.97 -7.20
C GLY A 35 0.50 -6.09 -7.46
N ALA A 36 -0.02 -7.31 -7.65
CA ALA A 36 -1.43 -7.56 -7.88
C ALA A 36 -2.29 -7.18 -6.66
N LEU A 37 -1.88 -7.62 -5.45
CA LEU A 37 -2.56 -7.24 -4.21
C LEU A 37 -2.56 -5.72 -4.01
N HIS A 38 -1.42 -5.08 -4.27
CA HIS A 38 -1.30 -3.63 -4.14
C HIS A 38 -2.18 -2.89 -5.16
N THR A 39 -2.18 -3.33 -6.41
CA THR A 39 -3.01 -2.74 -7.47
C THR A 39 -4.50 -2.94 -7.19
N ALA A 40 -4.91 -4.12 -6.75
CA ALA A 40 -6.30 -4.37 -6.35
C ALA A 40 -6.72 -3.44 -5.20
N GLY A 41 -5.86 -3.29 -4.17
CA GLY A 41 -6.08 -2.33 -3.09
C GLY A 41 -6.21 -0.90 -3.61
N LEU A 42 -5.34 -0.46 -4.53
CA LEU A 42 -5.41 0.87 -5.15
C LEU A 42 -6.71 1.10 -5.93
N VAL A 43 -7.17 0.11 -6.71
CA VAL A 43 -8.42 0.21 -7.47
C VAL A 43 -9.60 0.44 -6.54
N LEU A 44 -9.74 -0.39 -5.50
CA LEU A 44 -10.80 -0.23 -4.52
C LEU A 44 -10.70 1.12 -3.79
N TRP A 45 -9.49 1.50 -3.40
CA TRP A 45 -9.22 2.74 -2.70
C TRP A 45 -9.60 3.97 -3.55
N PHE A 46 -9.19 4.01 -4.83
CA PHE A 46 -9.54 5.12 -5.73
C PHE A 46 -11.04 5.16 -6.05
N TRP A 47 -11.70 4.01 -6.23
CA TRP A 47 -13.14 3.97 -6.44
C TRP A 47 -13.91 4.52 -5.24
N ALA A 48 -13.51 4.17 -4.03
CA ALA A 48 -14.14 4.68 -2.82
C ALA A 48 -13.83 6.16 -2.59
N LEU A 49 -12.57 6.59 -2.79
CA LEU A 49 -12.11 7.95 -2.56
C LEU A 49 -12.93 9.02 -3.31
N THR A 50 -13.43 8.67 -4.50
CA THR A 50 -14.27 9.59 -5.30
C THR A 50 -15.73 9.64 -4.85
N ARG A 51 -16.12 8.81 -3.87
CA ARG A 51 -17.51 8.60 -3.45
C ARG A 51 -17.79 8.86 -1.98
N ILE A 52 -16.74 8.94 -1.16
CA ILE A 52 -16.84 9.18 0.29
C ILE A 52 -15.98 10.37 0.70
N PRO A 53 -16.32 11.05 1.82
CA PRO A 53 -15.52 12.16 2.34
C PRO A 53 -14.08 11.75 2.65
N LEU A 54 -13.14 12.68 2.44
CA LEU A 54 -11.72 12.43 2.71
C LEU A 54 -11.47 12.06 4.19
N ALA A 55 -12.23 12.64 5.11
CA ALA A 55 -12.16 12.32 6.53
C ALA A 55 -12.47 10.83 6.80
N ASP A 56 -13.54 10.30 6.19
CA ASP A 56 -13.93 8.89 6.32
C ASP A 56 -12.86 7.97 5.69
N THR A 57 -12.31 8.39 4.52
CA THR A 57 -11.20 7.69 3.87
C THR A 57 -9.98 7.57 4.78
N THR A 58 -9.62 8.67 5.45
CA THR A 58 -8.47 8.70 6.38
C THR A 58 -8.73 7.81 7.59
N ALA A 59 -9.92 7.91 8.20
CA ALA A 59 -10.29 7.09 9.35
C ALA A 59 -10.24 5.59 9.02
N ILE A 60 -10.81 5.18 7.88
CA ILE A 60 -10.76 3.79 7.43
C ILE A 60 -9.32 3.37 7.11
N GLY A 61 -8.50 4.28 6.56
CA GLY A 61 -7.09 4.02 6.26
C GLY A 61 -6.27 3.58 7.49
N PHE A 62 -6.63 4.02 8.68
CA PHE A 62 -6.01 3.58 9.93
C PHE A 62 -6.29 2.11 10.28
N THR A 63 -7.19 1.42 9.58
CA THR A 63 -7.34 -0.03 9.73
C THR A 63 -6.18 -0.81 9.10
N GLY A 64 -5.47 -0.23 8.13
CA GLY A 64 -4.35 -0.89 7.47
C GLY A 64 -3.30 -1.46 8.42
N PRO A 65 -2.75 -0.67 9.37
CA PRO A 65 -1.86 -1.17 10.42
C PRO A 65 -2.44 -2.32 11.23
N LEU A 66 -3.74 -2.30 11.53
CA LEU A 66 -4.41 -3.35 12.30
C LEU A 66 -4.39 -4.68 11.54
N PHE A 67 -4.74 -4.68 10.25
CA PHE A 67 -4.66 -5.87 9.39
C PHE A 67 -3.22 -6.37 9.23
N ILE A 68 -2.24 -5.46 9.17
CA ILE A 68 -0.82 -5.84 9.10
C ILE A 68 -0.38 -6.52 10.40
N MET A 69 -0.74 -5.98 11.56
CA MET A 69 -0.40 -6.57 12.86
C MET A 69 -1.00 -7.97 13.02
N VAL A 70 -2.29 -8.12 12.71
CA VAL A 70 -2.96 -9.43 12.74
C VAL A 70 -2.31 -10.41 11.76
N GLY A 71 -2.01 -9.96 10.54
CA GLY A 71 -1.32 -10.77 9.55
C GLY A 71 0.11 -11.15 9.95
N ALA A 72 0.85 -10.25 10.61
CA ALA A 72 2.19 -10.53 11.13
C ALA A 72 2.17 -11.63 12.20
N TRP A 73 1.19 -11.59 13.09
CA TRP A 73 0.98 -12.62 14.09
C TRP A 73 0.63 -13.97 13.43
N LEU A 74 -0.28 -13.99 12.45
CA LEU A 74 -0.73 -15.22 11.79
C LEU A 74 0.34 -15.87 10.92
N PHE A 75 1.03 -15.08 10.07
CA PHE A 75 1.94 -15.60 9.04
C PHE A 75 3.40 -15.64 9.46
N PHE A 76 3.84 -14.70 10.30
CA PHE A 76 5.24 -14.65 10.75
C PHE A 76 5.42 -15.09 12.19
N LYS A 77 4.31 -15.36 12.91
CA LYS A 77 4.32 -15.72 14.33
C LYS A 77 5.05 -14.67 15.19
N GLU A 78 4.96 -13.39 14.77
CA GLU A 78 5.54 -12.30 15.54
C GLU A 78 4.85 -12.22 16.90
N PRO A 79 5.60 -11.99 18.02
CA PRO A 79 5.02 -11.89 19.34
C PRO A 79 4.10 -10.66 19.42
N MET A 80 2.84 -10.91 19.73
CA MET A 80 1.84 -9.87 19.94
C MET A 80 1.65 -9.65 21.43
N HIS A 81 2.31 -8.62 21.97
CA HIS A 81 2.07 -8.19 23.35
C HIS A 81 0.63 -7.69 23.52
N TRP A 82 0.10 -7.78 24.73
CA TRP A 82 -1.30 -7.46 25.01
C TRP A 82 -1.66 -6.01 24.63
N GLU A 83 -0.72 -5.08 24.73
CA GLU A 83 -0.88 -3.68 24.34
C GLU A 83 -1.23 -3.52 22.86
N ARG A 84 -0.65 -4.39 22.00
CA ARG A 84 -0.94 -4.41 20.56
C ARG A 84 -2.36 -4.92 20.29
N TRP A 85 -2.84 -5.91 21.05
CA TRP A 85 -4.22 -6.38 20.94
C TRP A 85 -5.23 -5.31 21.38
N VAL A 86 -4.93 -4.57 22.45
CA VAL A 86 -5.75 -3.42 22.89
C VAL A 86 -5.77 -2.36 21.79
N ALA A 87 -4.62 -2.02 21.20
CA ALA A 87 -4.56 -1.05 20.09
C ALA A 87 -5.37 -1.50 18.87
N VAL A 88 -5.31 -2.79 18.50
CA VAL A 88 -6.13 -3.37 17.44
C VAL A 88 -7.62 -3.23 17.77
N GLY A 89 -8.03 -3.60 18.96
CA GLY A 89 -9.43 -3.52 19.42
C GLY A 89 -9.95 -2.07 19.41
N LEU A 90 -9.19 -1.14 19.97
CA LEU A 90 -9.55 0.29 19.97
C LEU A 90 -9.60 0.88 18.57
N GLY A 91 -8.64 0.52 17.71
CA GLY A 91 -8.62 0.96 16.32
C GLY A 91 -9.84 0.46 15.54
N PHE A 92 -10.22 -0.82 15.69
CA PHE A 92 -11.45 -1.35 15.09
C PHE A 92 -12.71 -0.68 15.64
N ALA A 93 -12.79 -0.47 16.97
CA ALA A 93 -13.90 0.24 17.58
C ALA A 93 -14.03 1.67 17.01
N GLY A 94 -12.91 2.41 16.87
CA GLY A 94 -12.90 3.73 16.25
C GLY A 94 -13.44 3.72 14.81
N VAL A 95 -13.05 2.74 14.01
CA VAL A 95 -13.57 2.58 12.65
C VAL A 95 -15.07 2.27 12.66
N LEU A 96 -15.53 1.41 13.54
CA LEU A 96 -16.96 1.09 13.66
C LEU A 96 -17.80 2.31 14.07
N ILE A 97 -17.28 3.19 14.92
CA ILE A 97 -17.94 4.44 15.28
C ILE A 97 -18.07 5.37 14.06
N VAL A 98 -17.05 5.47 13.22
CA VAL A 98 -17.06 6.33 12.02
C VAL A 98 -17.90 5.72 10.90
N VAL A 99 -17.75 4.43 10.65
CA VAL A 99 -18.36 3.72 9.51
C VAL A 99 -19.77 3.24 9.85
N GLY A 100 -20.04 2.85 11.09
CA GLY A 100 -21.31 2.29 11.52
C GLY A 100 -22.54 3.13 11.16
N PRO A 101 -22.59 4.43 11.48
CA PRO A 101 -23.70 5.29 11.08
C PRO A 101 -23.88 5.40 9.56
N ARG A 102 -22.81 5.25 8.79
CA ARG A 102 -22.82 5.29 7.31
C ARG A 102 -23.31 3.98 6.69
N LEU A 103 -23.15 2.87 7.42
CA LEU A 103 -23.69 1.57 7.03
C LEU A 103 -25.20 1.46 7.30
N SER A 104 -25.78 2.35 8.10
CA SER A 104 -27.20 2.38 8.40
C SER A 104 -27.97 2.52 7.09
N ILE A 105 -28.57 1.42 6.69
CA ILE A 105 -29.22 1.16 5.43
C ILE A 105 -30.45 2.07 5.30
N GLY A 106 -30.46 2.91 4.28
CA GLY A 106 -31.69 3.62 3.91
C GLY A 106 -31.53 4.95 3.17
N GLN A 107 -30.37 5.56 3.16
CA GLN A 107 -30.21 6.86 2.48
C GLN A 107 -29.01 6.87 1.53
N GLY A 108 -29.26 6.59 0.27
CA GLY A 108 -28.39 7.04 -0.82
C GLY A 108 -27.15 6.21 -1.16
N GLY A 109 -27.03 4.93 -0.81
CA GLY A 109 -25.94 4.04 -1.31
C GLY A 109 -24.53 4.33 -0.74
N GLY A 110 -24.38 5.24 0.21
CA GLY A 110 -23.10 5.65 0.78
C GLY A 110 -22.36 4.54 1.53
N GLY A 111 -23.08 3.62 2.17
CA GLY A 111 -22.49 2.54 2.96
C GLY A 111 -21.65 1.56 2.14
N LEU A 112 -22.04 1.28 0.89
CA LEU A 112 -21.29 0.39 0.00
C LEU A 112 -19.86 0.90 -0.24
N TRP A 113 -19.69 2.20 -0.46
CA TRP A 113 -18.37 2.77 -0.75
C TRP A 113 -17.44 2.78 0.48
N HIS A 114 -18.00 2.87 1.68
CA HIS A 114 -17.25 2.67 2.92
C HIS A 114 -16.76 1.23 3.06
N LEU A 115 -17.59 0.24 2.68
CA LEU A 115 -17.18 -1.16 2.65
C LEU A 115 -16.12 -1.42 1.57
N VAL A 116 -16.24 -0.82 0.39
CA VAL A 116 -15.22 -0.90 -0.68
C VAL A 116 -13.90 -0.33 -0.18
N MET A 117 -13.94 0.82 0.51
CA MET A 117 -12.75 1.42 1.12
C MET A 117 -12.14 0.52 2.18
N LEU A 118 -12.97 -0.04 3.06
CA LEU A 118 -12.52 -0.96 4.10
C LEU A 118 -11.89 -2.23 3.49
N ALA A 119 -12.45 -2.77 2.41
CA ALA A 119 -11.92 -3.93 1.70
C ALA A 119 -10.54 -3.67 1.05
N SER A 120 -10.19 -2.41 0.76
CA SER A 120 -8.85 -2.07 0.26
C SER A 120 -7.76 -2.29 1.32
N ALA A 121 -8.07 -2.12 2.60
CA ALA A 121 -7.09 -2.19 3.69
C ALA A 121 -6.45 -3.58 3.86
N PRO A 122 -7.18 -4.71 3.89
CA PRO A 122 -6.57 -6.04 3.95
C PRO A 122 -5.74 -6.37 2.69
N LEU A 123 -6.10 -5.84 1.50
CA LEU A 123 -5.30 -6.04 0.29
C LEU A 123 -3.95 -5.31 0.38
N PHE A 124 -3.94 -4.07 0.87
CA PHE A 124 -2.69 -3.38 1.16
C PHE A 124 -1.89 -4.08 2.25
N ALA A 125 -2.55 -4.52 3.32
CA ALA A 125 -1.90 -5.27 4.39
C ALA A 125 -1.24 -6.56 3.85
N ALA A 126 -1.95 -7.33 3.05
CA ALA A 126 -1.41 -8.53 2.41
C ALA A 126 -0.19 -8.20 1.52
N SER A 127 -0.26 -7.10 0.73
CA SER A 127 0.88 -6.63 -0.05
C SER A 127 2.10 -6.29 0.82
N PHE A 128 1.90 -5.65 1.98
CA PHE A 128 2.99 -5.35 2.92
C PHE A 128 3.54 -6.60 3.61
N LEU A 129 2.71 -7.58 3.92
CA LEU A 129 3.15 -8.87 4.46
C LEU A 129 3.99 -9.64 3.43
N VAL A 130 3.57 -9.67 2.16
CA VAL A 130 4.40 -10.22 1.08
C VAL A 130 5.71 -9.44 0.95
N THR A 131 5.69 -8.11 1.10
CA THR A 131 6.92 -7.30 1.14
C THR A 131 7.86 -7.78 2.24
N LYS A 132 7.37 -7.95 3.47
CA LYS A 132 8.15 -8.47 4.60
C LYS A 132 8.73 -9.84 4.30
N ALA A 133 7.95 -10.75 3.69
CA ALA A 133 8.45 -12.06 3.28
C ALA A 133 9.59 -11.95 2.27
N LEU A 134 9.46 -11.06 1.28
CA LEU A 134 10.48 -10.83 0.25
C LEU A 134 11.77 -10.23 0.83
N THR A 135 11.71 -9.42 1.88
CA THR A 135 12.91 -8.83 2.49
C THR A 135 13.89 -9.85 3.08
N ARG A 136 13.49 -11.12 3.23
CA ARG A 136 14.36 -12.19 3.70
C ARG A 136 15.46 -12.56 2.69
N TYR A 137 15.23 -12.31 1.41
CA TYR A 137 16.15 -12.73 0.33
C TYR A 137 16.31 -11.73 -0.81
N GLU A 138 15.53 -10.64 -0.79
CA GLU A 138 15.59 -9.56 -1.78
C GLU A 138 16.11 -8.27 -1.16
N THR A 139 16.77 -7.43 -1.96
CA THR A 139 17.14 -6.08 -1.52
C THR A 139 15.92 -5.14 -1.54
N ALA A 140 15.93 -4.13 -0.69
CA ALA A 140 14.86 -3.12 -0.69
C ALA A 140 14.74 -2.40 -2.05
N GLY A 141 15.87 -2.18 -2.74
CA GLY A 141 15.89 -1.60 -4.07
C GLY A 141 15.19 -2.47 -5.10
N THR A 142 15.51 -3.77 -5.15
CA THR A 142 14.87 -4.74 -6.03
C THR A 142 13.36 -4.80 -5.79
N ILE A 143 12.94 -4.89 -4.52
CA ILE A 143 11.53 -4.91 -4.14
C ILE A 143 10.81 -3.65 -4.61
N LEU A 144 11.44 -2.48 -4.46
CA LEU A 144 10.86 -1.20 -4.88
C LEU A 144 10.76 -1.08 -6.40
N LEU A 145 11.81 -1.47 -7.13
CA LEU A 145 11.84 -1.46 -8.60
C LEU A 145 10.71 -2.33 -9.15
N TRP A 146 10.61 -3.57 -8.66
CA TRP A 146 9.58 -4.50 -9.12
C TRP A 146 8.18 -4.11 -8.69
N GLN A 147 8.02 -3.39 -7.58
CA GLN A 147 6.74 -2.76 -7.25
C GLN A 147 6.35 -1.72 -8.29
N ALA A 148 7.28 -0.84 -8.65
CA ALA A 148 7.01 0.19 -9.65
C ALA A 148 6.64 -0.43 -11.00
N ILE A 149 7.35 -1.49 -11.43
CA ILE A 149 7.06 -2.23 -12.67
C ILE A 149 5.69 -2.89 -12.62
N THR A 150 5.45 -3.74 -11.60
CA THR A 150 4.24 -4.56 -11.55
C THR A 150 2.98 -3.74 -11.35
N VAL A 151 3.01 -2.72 -10.48
CA VAL A 151 1.86 -1.84 -10.27
C VAL A 151 1.60 -0.98 -11.50
N THR A 152 2.63 -0.47 -12.17
CA THR A 152 2.45 0.28 -13.44
C THR A 152 1.83 -0.62 -14.50
N LEU A 153 2.38 -1.82 -14.70
CA LEU A 153 1.89 -2.78 -15.70
C LEU A 153 0.42 -3.17 -15.46
N LEU A 154 0.08 -3.52 -14.21
CA LEU A 154 -1.26 -3.98 -13.86
C LEU A 154 -2.30 -2.85 -13.80
N SER A 155 -1.89 -1.61 -13.49
CA SER A 155 -2.79 -0.46 -13.47
C SER A 155 -2.97 0.19 -14.84
N LEU A 156 -2.07 -0.05 -15.80
CA LEU A 156 -2.10 0.57 -17.12
C LEU A 156 -3.42 0.30 -17.86
N PRO A 157 -3.89 -0.96 -18.02
CA PRO A 157 -5.14 -1.23 -18.75
C PRO A 157 -6.36 -0.60 -18.09
N LEU A 158 -6.33 -0.38 -16.78
CA LEU A 158 -7.40 0.26 -16.04
C LEU A 158 -7.37 1.80 -16.16
N ALA A 159 -6.19 2.37 -16.45
CA ALA A 159 -6.00 3.81 -16.55
C ALA A 159 -6.21 4.36 -17.97
N LEU A 160 -6.15 3.51 -19.01
CA LEU A 160 -6.30 3.93 -20.40
C LEU A 160 -7.72 4.35 -20.77
N PRO A 161 -8.79 3.61 -20.34
CA PRO A 161 -10.16 4.05 -20.59
C PRO A 161 -10.44 5.37 -19.85
N GLY A 162 -10.85 6.40 -20.59
CA GLY A 162 -11.13 7.73 -20.01
C GLY A 162 -9.88 8.54 -19.66
N TRP A 163 -8.73 8.23 -20.27
CA TRP A 163 -7.51 8.99 -20.08
C TRP A 163 -7.70 10.47 -20.41
N GLN A 164 -7.35 11.33 -19.48
CA GLN A 164 -7.26 12.77 -19.66
C GLN A 164 -5.81 13.19 -19.47
N ALA A 165 -5.29 13.98 -20.42
CA ALA A 165 -3.91 14.47 -20.33
C ALA A 165 -3.78 15.41 -19.12
N PRO A 166 -2.86 15.15 -18.19
CA PRO A 166 -2.63 16.04 -17.06
C PRO A 166 -2.11 17.41 -17.51
N THR A 167 -2.48 18.45 -16.76
CA THR A 167 -1.89 19.78 -16.93
C THR A 167 -0.42 19.80 -16.55
N PRO A 168 0.38 20.80 -17.02
CA PRO A 168 1.80 20.91 -16.63
C PRO A 168 2.03 20.90 -15.12
N TRP A 169 1.14 21.54 -14.36
CA TRP A 169 1.22 21.54 -12.91
C TRP A 169 0.93 20.16 -12.28
N GLN A 170 -0.03 19.42 -12.83
CA GLN A 170 -0.31 18.04 -12.39
C GLN A 170 0.87 17.10 -12.71
N TRP A 171 1.58 17.29 -13.83
CA TRP A 171 2.78 16.54 -14.13
C TRP A 171 3.86 16.73 -13.06
N ALA A 172 4.10 17.97 -12.63
CA ALA A 172 5.02 18.28 -11.54
C ALA A 172 4.59 17.61 -10.22
N GLY A 173 3.29 17.62 -9.91
CA GLY A 173 2.72 16.92 -8.76
C GLY A 173 2.94 15.41 -8.83
N PHE A 174 2.70 14.78 -9.99
CA PHE A 174 2.95 13.34 -10.16
C PHE A 174 4.42 12.96 -10.04
N LEU A 175 5.32 13.80 -10.55
CA LEU A 175 6.77 13.60 -10.37
C LEU A 175 7.14 13.66 -8.88
N ALA A 176 6.69 14.69 -8.17
CA ALA A 176 6.93 14.83 -6.73
C ALA A 176 6.38 13.64 -5.95
N CYS A 177 5.15 13.20 -6.23
CA CYS A 177 4.54 11.99 -5.65
C CYS A 177 5.34 10.72 -6.00
N GLY A 178 5.90 10.64 -7.20
CA GLY A 178 6.76 9.53 -7.62
C GLY A 178 8.05 9.45 -6.79
N VAL A 179 8.74 10.58 -6.64
CA VAL A 179 9.97 10.68 -5.84
C VAL A 179 9.71 10.39 -4.37
N LEU A 180 8.82 11.18 -3.74
CA LEU A 180 8.52 11.07 -2.30
C LEU A 180 7.92 9.70 -1.96
N GLY A 181 7.01 9.22 -2.81
CA GLY A 181 6.40 7.92 -2.61
C GLY A 181 7.39 6.77 -2.75
N SER A 182 8.35 6.83 -3.67
CA SER A 182 9.41 5.84 -3.81
C SER A 182 10.37 5.88 -2.63
N ALA A 183 10.77 7.07 -2.18
CA ALA A 183 11.60 7.23 -0.99
C ALA A 183 10.91 6.66 0.27
N GLY A 184 9.63 6.99 0.49
CA GLY A 184 8.86 6.45 1.61
C GLY A 184 8.72 4.93 1.57
N HIS A 185 8.41 4.35 0.40
CA HIS A 185 8.37 2.89 0.26
C HIS A 185 9.74 2.22 0.45
N TYR A 186 10.82 2.87 0.02
CA TYR A 186 12.18 2.38 0.26
C TYR A 186 12.49 2.34 1.76
N CYS A 187 12.26 3.45 2.47
CA CYS A 187 12.47 3.52 3.91
C CYS A 187 11.62 2.47 4.66
N LEU A 188 10.35 2.34 4.28
CA LEU A 188 9.45 1.35 4.86
C LEU A 188 9.94 -0.09 4.60
N THR A 189 10.38 -0.40 3.37
CA THR A 189 10.92 -1.72 3.05
C THR A 189 12.22 -2.00 3.80
N ARG A 190 13.07 -0.99 3.97
CA ARG A 190 14.29 -1.10 4.81
C ARG A 190 13.95 -1.34 6.28
N SER A 191 12.95 -0.67 6.83
CA SER A 191 12.53 -0.93 8.21
C SER A 191 12.08 -2.37 8.42
N TYR A 192 11.41 -2.97 7.43
CA TYR A 192 11.00 -4.38 7.48
C TYR A 192 12.18 -5.37 7.42
N GLN A 193 13.36 -4.95 6.94
CA GLN A 193 14.57 -5.78 6.99
C GLN A 193 15.18 -5.88 8.38
N VAL A 194 15.04 -4.82 9.20
CA VAL A 194 15.74 -4.68 10.47
C VAL A 194 14.84 -4.81 11.70
N ALA A 195 13.51 -4.76 11.52
CA ALA A 195 12.53 -4.81 12.61
C ALA A 195 11.32 -5.68 12.25
N ASP A 196 10.57 -6.09 13.27
CA ASP A 196 9.29 -6.73 13.10
C ASP A 196 8.30 -5.80 12.40
N ILE A 197 7.50 -6.35 11.47
CA ILE A 197 6.56 -5.54 10.73
C ILE A 197 5.48 -4.98 11.66
N SER A 198 5.07 -5.73 12.67
CA SER A 198 4.10 -5.29 13.68
C SER A 198 4.61 -4.10 14.51
N ALA A 199 5.90 -4.05 14.84
CA ALA A 199 6.51 -2.93 15.55
C ALA A 199 6.54 -1.66 14.70
N THR A 200 6.81 -1.78 13.39
CA THR A 200 6.84 -0.62 12.49
C THR A 200 5.47 0.01 12.26
N GLN A 201 4.37 -0.74 12.48
CA GLN A 201 3.03 -0.18 12.34
C GLN A 201 2.65 0.76 13.48
N SER A 202 3.17 0.56 14.68
CA SER A 202 2.93 1.45 15.83
C SER A 202 3.38 2.88 15.54
N ALA A 203 4.47 3.05 14.77
CA ALA A 203 4.98 4.36 14.39
C ALA A 203 4.04 5.16 13.45
N LYS A 204 3.05 4.51 12.82
CA LYS A 204 2.06 5.21 11.98
C LYS A 204 0.99 5.95 12.78
N PHE A 205 0.90 5.70 14.07
CA PHE A 205 -0.05 6.36 14.97
C PHE A 205 0.60 7.52 15.76
N LEU A 206 1.90 7.74 15.59
CA LEU A 206 2.67 8.86 16.13
C LEU A 206 2.74 10.01 15.14
#